data_3c7b5a05e876353829b0c60f4745c46f
#
_entry.id   3c7b5a05e876353829b0c60f4745c46f
#
_cell.length_a   1.000
_cell.length_b   1.000
_cell.length_c   1.000
_cell.angle_alpha   90.00
_cell.angle_beta   90.00
_cell.angle_gamma   90.00
#
_symmetry.space_group_name_H-M   'P 1'
#
loop_
_entity.id
_entity.type
_entity.pdbx_description
1 polymer ?
#
loop_
_entity_poly.entity_id
_entity_poly.type
_entity_poly.pdbx_seq_one_letter_code
_entity_poly.pdbx_strand_id
1 'polypeptide(L)'
;VAPATGAPEALSLGVIKNAKSIINGKMSSDKLGVQAVGDFELRITLESATDESAFLDLLTKAICMPCNETFFNATKGRYGLDYSTLLCNGPFYLSYWLHDSALTIKNNDDYTGPFPAKPASVSLVIDSDNEQKLTSLLDGTYCAAQLGTTAPDSSGLSVTKNYDTVWALCFNCADAPLSNVSLRRALCTAVDYNSLTLESEDMQKTYSVIPPACSVGEGADLGSEPVSILGYDMNRSAGYWAQAQKDLTGKLSLEIICLPEHENAMRRMIQGWQKVFGLSVNFTVTALDSATLSSRVQDGDYQIALTSMSAGITDAAGFLSTLTSQGTNNIVRLSDAQFDASVKNLKALSGS
;
A
#
# COMPACT_ATOMS: atom_id res chain seq x y z
N VAL A 1 20.16 -2.09 -7.65
CA VAL A 1 20.40 -0.65 -7.45
C VAL A 1 20.98 0.06 -8.67
N ALA A 2 21.48 -0.66 -9.70
CA ALA A 2 21.99 -0.02 -10.92
C ALA A 2 20.84 0.71 -11.65
N PRO A 3 21.00 2.01 -12.01
CA PRO A 3 19.95 2.79 -12.67
C PRO A 3 19.43 2.14 -13.97
N ALA A 4 20.33 1.50 -14.73
CA ALA A 4 19.99 0.82 -15.97
C ALA A 4 19.04 -0.37 -15.81
N THR A 5 18.92 -0.93 -14.60
CA THR A 5 18.02 -2.05 -14.32
C THR A 5 16.56 -1.58 -14.16
N GLY A 6 16.34 -0.31 -13.75
CA GLY A 6 15.00 0.23 -13.58
C GLY A 6 14.13 -0.51 -12.55
N ALA A 7 14.74 -1.16 -11.54
CA ALA A 7 14.01 -1.94 -10.55
C ALA A 7 13.08 -1.05 -9.73
N PRO A 8 11.75 -1.28 -9.75
CA PRO A 8 10.78 -0.36 -9.14
C PRO A 8 10.96 -0.21 -7.62
N GLU A 9 11.42 -1.24 -6.93
CA GLU A 9 11.64 -1.21 -5.48
C GLU A 9 13.08 -0.88 -5.06
N ALA A 10 13.93 -0.42 -5.99
CA ALA A 10 15.34 -0.14 -5.70
C ALA A 10 15.54 0.83 -4.53
N LEU A 11 14.62 1.78 -4.32
CA LEU A 11 14.69 2.76 -3.22
C LEU A 11 14.57 2.12 -1.84
N SER A 12 13.93 0.96 -1.71
CA SER A 12 13.86 0.22 -0.44
C SER A 12 15.23 -0.24 0.05
N LEU A 13 16.19 -0.41 -0.87
CA LEU A 13 17.59 -0.73 -0.56
C LEU A 13 18.43 0.48 -0.13
N GLY A 14 17.81 1.66 0.02
CA GLY A 14 18.47 2.89 0.39
C GLY A 14 19.14 2.92 1.77
N VAL A 15 18.90 1.91 2.60
CA VAL A 15 19.60 1.69 3.88
C VAL A 15 21.03 1.15 3.69
N ILE A 16 21.33 0.55 2.53
CA ILE A 16 22.67 0.06 2.19
C ILE A 16 23.54 1.25 1.79
N LYS A 17 24.78 1.25 2.29
CA LYS A 17 25.74 2.33 2.02
C LYS A 17 25.87 2.61 0.53
N ASN A 18 25.77 3.87 0.17
CA ASN A 18 25.84 4.42 -1.19
C ASN A 18 24.67 4.03 -2.13
N ALA A 19 23.73 3.18 -1.73
CA ALA A 19 22.65 2.71 -2.61
C ALA A 19 21.83 3.88 -3.21
N LYS A 20 21.41 4.86 -2.39
CA LYS A 20 20.67 6.06 -2.88
C LYS A 20 21.43 6.85 -3.92
N SER A 21 22.75 7.03 -3.73
CA SER A 21 23.59 7.78 -4.66
C SER A 21 23.75 7.04 -6.00
N ILE A 22 23.83 5.71 -5.96
CA ILE A 22 23.90 4.85 -7.14
C ILE A 22 22.58 4.86 -7.90
N ILE A 23 21.45 4.65 -7.21
CA ILE A 23 20.11 4.70 -7.81
C ILE A 23 19.87 6.02 -8.56
N ASN A 24 20.31 7.12 -7.98
CA ASN A 24 20.21 8.45 -8.59
C ASN A 24 21.29 8.74 -9.66
N GLY A 25 22.09 7.76 -10.06
CA GLY A 25 23.14 7.93 -11.07
C GLY A 25 24.31 8.82 -10.66
N LYS A 26 24.43 9.16 -9.37
CA LYS A 26 25.51 10.04 -8.85
C LYS A 26 26.79 9.29 -8.46
N MET A 27 26.73 7.95 -8.44
CA MET A 27 27.85 7.10 -8.05
C MET A 27 27.81 5.79 -8.83
N SER A 28 28.99 5.22 -9.10
CA SER A 28 29.12 3.94 -9.79
C SER A 28 28.71 2.76 -8.87
N SER A 29 28.13 1.70 -9.45
CA SER A 29 27.62 0.53 -8.74
C SER A 29 28.68 -0.28 -7.99
N ASP A 30 29.96 -0.18 -8.36
CA ASP A 30 31.08 -0.80 -7.64
C ASP A 30 31.34 -0.21 -6.25
N LYS A 31 30.72 0.94 -5.94
CA LYS A 31 30.78 1.60 -4.62
C LYS A 31 29.64 1.18 -3.68
N LEU A 32 28.76 0.28 -4.11
CA LEU A 32 27.71 -0.24 -3.24
C LEU A 32 28.30 -0.89 -1.99
N GLY A 33 27.68 -0.64 -0.83
CA GLY A 33 28.10 -1.22 0.44
C GLY A 33 27.85 -2.74 0.54
N VAL A 34 28.02 -3.49 -0.54
CA VAL A 34 27.87 -4.96 -0.57
C VAL A 34 29.12 -5.57 -1.15
N GLN A 35 29.70 -6.53 -0.44
CA GLN A 35 30.94 -7.19 -0.83
C GLN A 35 30.85 -8.70 -0.58
N ALA A 36 31.14 -9.50 -1.59
CA ALA A 36 31.45 -10.92 -1.40
C ALA A 36 32.84 -11.05 -0.76
N VAL A 37 32.91 -11.69 0.40
CA VAL A 37 34.16 -11.89 1.16
C VAL A 37 34.74 -13.28 0.87
N GLY A 38 33.89 -14.20 0.44
CA GLY A 38 34.24 -15.58 0.07
C GLY A 38 33.07 -16.23 -0.67
N ASP A 39 33.13 -17.50 -0.88
CA ASP A 39 32.12 -18.26 -1.65
C ASP A 39 30.74 -18.29 -0.94
N PHE A 40 30.73 -18.16 0.37
CA PHE A 40 29.53 -18.26 1.23
C PHE A 40 29.35 -17.10 2.20
N GLU A 41 30.12 -16.01 2.05
CA GLU A 41 30.07 -14.86 2.94
C GLU A 41 29.81 -13.58 2.15
N LEU A 42 28.72 -12.88 2.52
CA LEU A 42 28.36 -11.57 2.01
C LEU A 42 28.45 -10.55 3.14
N ARG A 43 29.22 -9.48 2.93
CA ARG A 43 29.31 -8.35 3.86
C ARG A 43 28.48 -7.20 3.34
N ILE A 44 27.51 -6.76 4.14
CA ILE A 44 26.68 -5.59 3.83
C ILE A 44 27.01 -4.49 4.83
N THR A 45 27.32 -3.31 4.32
CA THR A 45 27.56 -2.10 5.10
C THR A 45 26.35 -1.20 4.96
N LEU A 46 25.80 -0.74 6.08
CA LEU A 46 24.63 0.13 6.11
C LEU A 46 25.07 1.61 6.09
N GLU A 47 24.21 2.49 5.59
CA GLU A 47 24.43 3.94 5.53
C GLU A 47 24.46 4.57 6.93
N SER A 48 23.63 4.05 7.83
CA SER A 48 23.54 4.47 9.23
C SER A 48 23.15 3.29 10.10
N ALA A 49 23.20 3.47 11.43
CA ALA A 49 22.67 2.49 12.37
C ALA A 49 21.20 2.23 12.05
N THR A 50 20.87 0.97 11.83
CA THR A 50 19.53 0.48 11.44
C THR A 50 19.17 -0.64 12.38
N ASP A 51 17.90 -0.74 12.74
CA ASP A 51 17.39 -1.85 13.51
C ASP A 51 17.65 -3.17 12.79
N GLU A 52 18.12 -4.19 13.51
CA GLU A 52 18.48 -5.49 12.94
C GLU A 52 17.25 -6.20 12.37
N SER A 53 16.13 -6.19 13.09
CA SER A 53 14.88 -6.82 12.66
C SER A 53 14.38 -6.20 11.36
N ALA A 54 14.32 -4.86 11.30
CA ALA A 54 13.90 -4.15 10.10
C ALA A 54 14.82 -4.41 8.88
N PHE A 55 16.12 -4.60 9.12
CA PHE A 55 17.04 -4.96 8.04
C PHE A 55 16.86 -6.43 7.60
N LEU A 56 16.64 -7.34 8.54
CA LEU A 56 16.35 -8.75 8.20
C LEU A 56 15.03 -8.87 7.42
N ASP A 57 14.00 -8.13 7.81
CA ASP A 57 12.74 -8.07 7.06
C ASP A 57 12.94 -7.55 5.63
N LEU A 58 13.80 -6.55 5.45
CA LEU A 58 14.16 -6.08 4.10
C LEU A 58 14.78 -7.20 3.26
N LEU A 59 15.63 -8.04 3.85
CA LEU A 59 16.28 -9.13 3.13
C LEU A 59 15.31 -10.25 2.71
N THR A 60 14.12 -10.34 3.31
CA THR A 60 13.07 -11.30 2.91
C THR A 60 12.29 -10.86 1.66
N LYS A 61 12.42 -9.60 1.25
CA LYS A 61 11.67 -9.08 0.10
C LYS A 61 12.20 -9.62 -1.23
N ALA A 62 11.31 -9.67 -2.22
CA ALA A 62 11.61 -10.19 -3.56
C ALA A 62 12.82 -9.53 -4.20
N ILE A 63 13.03 -8.22 -3.97
CA ILE A 63 14.19 -7.48 -4.51
C ILE A 63 15.54 -7.96 -3.98
N CYS A 64 15.55 -8.66 -2.84
CA CYS A 64 16.77 -9.24 -2.23
C CYS A 64 16.99 -10.71 -2.58
N MET A 65 16.07 -11.32 -3.33
CA MET A 65 16.23 -12.72 -3.72
C MET A 65 17.43 -12.92 -4.66
N PRO A 66 18.21 -14.00 -4.48
CA PRO A 66 19.36 -14.29 -5.32
C PRO A 66 18.96 -14.44 -6.78
N CYS A 67 19.77 -13.90 -7.68
CA CYS A 67 19.60 -14.02 -9.12
C CYS A 67 20.89 -14.52 -9.74
N ASN A 68 20.80 -15.56 -10.59
CA ASN A 68 21.96 -16.04 -11.34
C ASN A 68 22.29 -15.07 -12.48
N GLU A 69 23.43 -14.40 -12.40
CA GLU A 69 23.84 -13.37 -13.34
C GLU A 69 23.98 -13.91 -14.79
N THR A 70 24.56 -15.07 -14.95
CA THR A 70 24.74 -15.69 -16.28
C THR A 70 23.40 -15.96 -16.94
N PHE A 71 22.46 -16.55 -16.19
CA PHE A 71 21.12 -16.82 -16.69
C PHE A 71 20.35 -15.53 -16.96
N PHE A 72 20.42 -14.56 -16.05
CA PHE A 72 19.79 -13.24 -16.22
C PHE A 72 20.24 -12.58 -17.53
N ASN A 73 21.54 -12.51 -17.76
CA ASN A 73 22.12 -11.92 -18.97
C ASN A 73 21.72 -12.69 -20.25
N ALA A 74 21.62 -14.03 -20.17
CA ALA A 74 21.20 -14.88 -21.29
C ALA A 74 19.75 -14.62 -21.70
N THR A 75 18.87 -14.19 -20.78
CA THR A 75 17.46 -13.88 -21.09
C THR A 75 17.27 -12.59 -21.90
N LYS A 76 18.28 -11.74 -22.00
CA LYS A 76 18.26 -10.48 -22.79
C LYS A 76 17.06 -9.60 -22.47
N GLY A 77 16.81 -9.34 -21.19
CA GLY A 77 15.72 -8.50 -20.68
C GLY A 77 14.38 -9.22 -20.53
N ARG A 78 14.30 -10.54 -20.74
CA ARG A 78 13.09 -11.33 -20.57
C ARG A 78 13.04 -12.12 -19.25
N TYR A 79 13.97 -11.87 -18.34
CA TYR A 79 13.99 -12.56 -17.05
C TYR A 79 12.66 -12.36 -16.30
N GLY A 80 12.05 -13.48 -15.87
CA GLY A 80 10.80 -13.46 -15.13
C GLY A 80 9.52 -13.12 -15.94
N LEU A 81 9.63 -12.98 -17.26
CA LEU A 81 8.45 -12.74 -18.12
C LEU A 81 7.74 -14.02 -18.56
N ASP A 82 8.33 -15.18 -18.30
CA ASP A 82 7.78 -16.50 -18.62
C ASP A 82 8.45 -17.56 -17.73
N TYR A 83 7.80 -18.72 -17.56
CA TYR A 83 8.36 -19.83 -16.77
C TYR A 83 9.72 -20.30 -17.30
N SER A 84 9.96 -20.23 -18.61
CA SER A 84 11.23 -20.62 -19.25
C SER A 84 12.35 -19.60 -19.05
N THR A 85 12.03 -18.38 -18.62
CA THR A 85 12.98 -17.29 -18.39
C THR A 85 13.13 -16.95 -16.91
N LEU A 86 12.68 -17.81 -16.02
CA LEU A 86 12.82 -17.71 -14.57
C LEU A 86 13.61 -18.89 -14.02
N LEU A 87 14.61 -18.63 -13.19
CA LEU A 87 15.34 -19.63 -12.44
C LEU A 87 14.96 -19.53 -10.96
N CYS A 88 14.54 -20.66 -10.39
CA CYS A 88 14.08 -20.74 -9.02
C CYS A 88 15.07 -21.50 -8.13
N ASN A 89 15.32 -21.01 -6.93
CA ASN A 89 16.17 -21.64 -5.91
C ASN A 89 15.42 -22.02 -4.64
N GLY A 90 14.09 -21.87 -4.64
CA GLY A 90 13.21 -22.22 -3.53
C GLY A 90 12.66 -23.65 -3.63
N PRO A 91 11.75 -24.03 -2.68
CA PRO A 91 11.14 -25.37 -2.64
C PRO A 91 10.22 -25.66 -3.82
N PHE A 92 9.87 -24.65 -4.59
CA PHE A 92 9.08 -24.77 -5.82
C PHE A 92 9.76 -24.09 -6.98
N TYR A 93 9.49 -24.59 -8.20
CA TYR A 93 9.80 -23.89 -9.44
C TYR A 93 8.54 -23.69 -10.27
N LEU A 94 8.52 -22.61 -11.09
CA LEU A 94 7.43 -22.31 -12.00
C LEU A 94 7.54 -23.24 -13.22
N SER A 95 6.56 -24.11 -13.40
CA SER A 95 6.57 -25.13 -14.46
C SER A 95 5.68 -24.78 -15.66
N TYR A 96 4.69 -23.90 -15.44
CA TYR A 96 3.76 -23.47 -16.46
C TYR A 96 3.22 -22.09 -16.10
N TRP A 97 3.02 -21.24 -17.09
CA TRP A 97 2.39 -19.94 -16.92
C TRP A 97 1.66 -19.55 -18.20
N LEU A 98 0.33 -19.48 -18.12
CA LEU A 98 -0.52 -18.84 -19.09
C LEU A 98 -0.94 -17.49 -18.50
N HIS A 99 -0.39 -16.41 -19.05
CA HIS A 99 -0.63 -15.07 -18.55
C HIS A 99 -2.13 -14.78 -18.44
N ASP A 100 -2.51 -14.04 -17.40
CA ASP A 100 -3.88 -13.64 -17.08
C ASP A 100 -4.89 -14.79 -16.90
N SER A 101 -4.43 -16.05 -16.83
CA SER A 101 -5.30 -17.22 -16.74
C SER A 101 -4.87 -18.21 -15.67
N ALA A 102 -3.66 -18.79 -15.78
CA ALA A 102 -3.24 -19.82 -14.83
C ALA A 102 -1.72 -19.94 -14.74
N LEU A 103 -1.24 -20.38 -13.58
CA LEU A 103 0.15 -20.81 -13.43
C LEU A 103 0.23 -22.08 -12.57
N THR A 104 1.30 -22.87 -12.79
CA THR A 104 1.56 -24.08 -12.01
C THR A 104 2.99 -24.04 -11.50
N ILE A 105 3.14 -24.23 -10.20
CA ILE A 105 4.42 -24.47 -9.55
C ILE A 105 4.55 -25.94 -9.17
N LYS A 106 5.74 -26.48 -9.26
CA LYS A 106 6.05 -27.88 -8.90
C LYS A 106 7.15 -27.95 -7.86
N ASN A 107 7.15 -29.03 -7.10
CA ASN A 107 8.23 -29.33 -6.17
C ASN A 107 9.59 -29.25 -6.87
N ASN A 108 10.55 -28.59 -6.21
CA ASN A 108 11.93 -28.52 -6.65
C ASN A 108 12.74 -29.61 -5.93
N ASP A 109 13.01 -30.71 -6.60
CA ASP A 109 13.71 -31.85 -6.04
C ASP A 109 15.19 -31.55 -5.69
N ASP A 110 15.74 -30.48 -6.28
CA ASP A 110 17.10 -30.01 -5.97
C ASP A 110 17.18 -29.11 -4.74
N TYR A 111 16.01 -28.75 -4.15
CA TYR A 111 15.98 -27.89 -2.98
C TYR A 111 16.35 -28.64 -1.70
N THR A 112 17.42 -28.21 -1.06
CA THR A 112 17.94 -28.80 0.20
C THR A 112 17.74 -27.92 1.43
N GLY A 113 16.95 -26.85 1.31
CA GLY A 113 16.68 -25.91 2.40
C GLY A 113 15.74 -26.44 3.48
N PRO A 114 15.51 -25.66 4.55
CA PRO A 114 14.77 -26.12 5.74
C PRO A 114 13.25 -26.24 5.53
N PHE A 115 12.70 -25.73 4.43
CA PHE A 115 11.25 -25.70 4.17
C PHE A 115 10.91 -26.45 2.86
N PRO A 116 11.00 -27.80 2.85
CA PRO A 116 10.70 -28.57 1.65
C PRO A 116 9.22 -28.43 1.26
N ALA A 117 8.95 -28.47 -0.03
CA ALA A 117 7.59 -28.49 -0.54
C ALA A 117 6.84 -29.72 -0.01
N LYS A 118 5.61 -29.54 0.48
CA LYS A 118 4.73 -30.65 0.86
C LYS A 118 3.91 -31.16 -0.31
N PRO A 119 3.20 -30.31 -1.10
CA PRO A 119 2.51 -30.75 -2.31
C PRO A 119 3.49 -30.95 -3.47
N ALA A 120 3.24 -31.94 -4.32
CA ALA A 120 4.03 -32.16 -5.53
C ALA A 120 3.86 -31.02 -6.55
N SER A 121 2.68 -30.43 -6.60
CA SER A 121 2.40 -29.26 -7.43
C SER A 121 1.24 -28.42 -6.84
N VAL A 122 1.23 -27.14 -7.19
CA VAL A 122 0.12 -26.22 -6.93
C VAL A 122 -0.23 -25.52 -8.23
N SER A 123 -1.51 -25.63 -8.64
CA SER A 123 -2.06 -24.89 -9.77
C SER A 123 -2.87 -23.71 -9.24
N LEU A 124 -2.57 -22.52 -9.74
CA LEU A 124 -3.25 -21.27 -9.40
C LEU A 124 -4.03 -20.82 -10.63
N VAL A 125 -5.31 -20.59 -10.48
CA VAL A 125 -6.20 -20.10 -11.54
C VAL A 125 -6.53 -18.64 -11.25
N ILE A 126 -6.38 -17.77 -12.24
CA ILE A 126 -6.76 -16.37 -12.16
C ILE A 126 -8.20 -16.27 -12.64
N ASP A 127 -9.11 -16.07 -11.69
CA ASP A 127 -10.54 -16.00 -11.93
C ASP A 127 -11.09 -14.77 -11.21
N SER A 128 -11.86 -13.94 -11.90
CA SER A 128 -12.51 -12.77 -11.32
C SER A 128 -13.93 -13.05 -10.83
N ASP A 129 -14.52 -14.19 -11.20
CA ASP A 129 -15.88 -14.57 -10.84
C ASP A 129 -15.94 -15.20 -9.44
N ASN A 130 -16.43 -14.43 -8.47
CA ASN A 130 -16.55 -14.89 -7.08
C ASN A 130 -17.58 -15.99 -6.89
N GLU A 131 -18.66 -16.05 -7.68
CA GLU A 131 -19.67 -17.11 -7.59
C GLU A 131 -19.10 -18.42 -8.12
N GLN A 132 -18.37 -18.37 -9.23
CA GLN A 132 -17.67 -19.52 -9.77
C GLN A 132 -16.61 -20.06 -8.81
N LYS A 133 -15.80 -19.16 -8.20
CA LYS A 133 -14.80 -19.54 -7.18
C LYS A 133 -15.46 -20.21 -5.98
N LEU A 134 -16.56 -19.66 -5.48
CA LEU A 134 -17.30 -20.25 -4.35
C LEU A 134 -17.86 -21.63 -4.71
N THR A 135 -18.46 -21.78 -5.88
CA THR A 135 -18.96 -23.07 -6.38
C THR A 135 -17.83 -24.10 -6.44
N SER A 136 -16.68 -23.73 -6.99
CA SER A 136 -15.51 -24.60 -7.12
C SER A 136 -14.87 -24.97 -5.77
N LEU A 137 -15.00 -24.13 -4.75
CA LEU A 137 -14.63 -24.47 -3.38
C LEU A 137 -15.60 -25.48 -2.76
N LEU A 138 -16.92 -25.31 -2.96
CA LEU A 138 -17.95 -26.16 -2.39
C LEU A 138 -17.97 -27.57 -3.02
N ASP A 139 -17.67 -27.68 -4.31
CA ASP A 139 -17.62 -28.98 -5.01
C ASP A 139 -16.23 -29.66 -4.90
N GLY A 140 -15.25 -29.00 -4.26
CA GLY A 140 -13.91 -29.53 -4.05
C GLY A 140 -12.96 -29.41 -5.25
N THR A 141 -13.36 -28.72 -6.32
CA THR A 141 -12.47 -28.42 -7.47
C THR A 141 -11.31 -27.53 -7.04
N TYR A 142 -11.57 -26.54 -6.19
CA TYR A 142 -10.54 -25.72 -5.55
C TYR A 142 -10.39 -26.09 -4.07
N CYS A 143 -9.15 -26.14 -3.61
CA CYS A 143 -8.85 -26.36 -2.17
C CYS A 143 -8.73 -25.04 -1.39
N ALA A 144 -8.54 -23.91 -2.07
CA ALA A 144 -8.55 -22.58 -1.50
C ALA A 144 -8.84 -21.53 -2.59
N ALA A 145 -9.46 -20.42 -2.23
CA ALA A 145 -9.65 -19.28 -3.13
C ALA A 145 -9.64 -17.98 -2.34
N GLN A 146 -9.17 -16.91 -2.98
CA GLN A 146 -9.39 -15.55 -2.52
C GLN A 146 -10.71 -15.06 -3.11
N LEU A 147 -11.66 -14.74 -2.23
CA LEU A 147 -12.95 -14.18 -2.61
C LEU A 147 -12.92 -12.67 -2.36
N GLY A 148 -13.53 -11.90 -3.27
CA GLY A 148 -13.81 -10.47 -3.08
C GLY A 148 -15.15 -10.23 -2.39
N THR A 149 -15.82 -11.30 -1.93
CA THR A 149 -17.10 -11.26 -1.20
C THR A 149 -17.05 -12.19 0.00
N THR A 150 -17.90 -11.95 0.99
CA THR A 150 -17.99 -12.83 2.15
C THR A 150 -18.66 -14.16 1.76
N ALA A 151 -18.01 -15.29 2.05
CA ALA A 151 -18.64 -16.59 1.89
C ALA A 151 -19.81 -16.73 2.90
N PRO A 152 -20.93 -17.36 2.49
CA PRO A 152 -22.05 -17.59 3.41
C PRO A 152 -21.64 -18.42 4.62
N ASP A 153 -22.10 -18.06 5.82
CA ASP A 153 -21.81 -18.80 7.07
C ASP A 153 -22.25 -20.27 7.01
N SER A 154 -23.29 -20.58 6.22
CA SER A 154 -23.79 -21.92 5.99
C SER A 154 -22.94 -22.79 5.07
N SER A 155 -21.88 -22.23 4.48
CA SER A 155 -21.03 -22.95 3.51
C SER A 155 -20.18 -24.07 4.13
N GLY A 156 -19.90 -24.00 5.44
CA GLY A 156 -18.98 -24.91 6.12
C GLY A 156 -17.49 -24.67 5.76
N LEU A 157 -17.18 -23.62 5.02
CA LEU A 157 -15.82 -23.26 4.66
C LEU A 157 -15.10 -22.57 5.81
N SER A 158 -13.79 -22.81 5.94
CA SER A 158 -12.94 -22.04 6.84
C SER A 158 -12.60 -20.71 6.16
N VAL A 159 -13.03 -19.61 6.76
CA VAL A 159 -12.84 -18.26 6.21
C VAL A 159 -11.88 -17.47 7.08
N THR A 160 -10.83 -16.92 6.47
CA THR A 160 -9.94 -15.95 7.11
C THR A 160 -10.12 -14.59 6.42
N LYS A 161 -10.48 -13.57 7.20
CA LYS A 161 -10.59 -12.19 6.71
C LYS A 161 -9.27 -11.47 6.97
N ASN A 162 -8.70 -10.86 5.92
CA ASN A 162 -7.49 -10.07 6.02
C ASN A 162 -7.80 -8.62 5.61
N TYR A 163 -7.61 -7.69 6.53
CA TYR A 163 -7.83 -6.26 6.31
C TYR A 163 -6.49 -5.55 6.19
N ASP A 164 -5.79 -5.77 5.07
CA ASP A 164 -4.46 -5.22 4.77
C ASP A 164 -4.51 -3.86 4.06
N THR A 165 -5.69 -3.40 3.72
CA THR A 165 -5.90 -2.20 2.91
C THR A 165 -6.91 -1.27 3.57
N VAL A 166 -6.58 0.02 3.63
CA VAL A 166 -7.49 1.08 4.09
C VAL A 166 -7.89 1.95 2.91
N TRP A 167 -9.18 2.15 2.72
CA TRP A 167 -9.72 3.17 1.82
C TRP A 167 -9.91 4.47 2.59
N ALA A 168 -9.33 5.54 2.08
CA ALA A 168 -9.36 6.83 2.73
C ALA A 168 -9.63 7.97 1.75
N LEU A 169 -10.27 9.01 2.26
CA LEU A 169 -10.35 10.27 1.56
C LEU A 169 -9.04 11.03 1.77
N CYS A 170 -8.21 11.04 0.75
CA CYS A 170 -6.89 11.64 0.76
C CYS A 170 -6.93 13.08 0.25
N PHE A 171 -6.35 14.00 1.02
CA PHE A 171 -6.18 15.40 0.62
C PHE A 171 -4.74 15.62 0.16
N ASN A 172 -4.55 16.18 -1.02
CA ASN A 172 -3.23 16.59 -1.48
C ASN A 172 -2.75 17.82 -0.70
N CYS A 173 -1.89 17.63 0.27
CA CYS A 173 -1.42 18.71 1.14
C CYS A 173 -0.49 19.72 0.42
N ALA A 174 0.00 19.39 -0.78
CA ALA A 174 0.77 20.31 -1.61
C ALA A 174 -0.12 21.20 -2.51
N ASP A 175 -1.39 20.85 -2.69
CA ASP A 175 -2.36 21.70 -3.42
C ASP A 175 -2.67 22.98 -2.62
N ALA A 176 -2.66 24.11 -3.30
CA ALA A 176 -2.71 25.42 -2.63
C ALA A 176 -3.90 25.59 -1.65
N PRO A 177 -5.17 25.28 -1.99
CA PRO A 177 -6.24 25.38 -1.00
C PRO A 177 -6.11 24.32 0.11
N LEU A 178 -5.70 23.10 -0.22
CA LEU A 178 -5.64 21.98 0.71
C LEU A 178 -4.36 21.95 1.57
N SER A 179 -3.37 22.78 1.29
CA SER A 179 -2.26 23.04 2.22
C SER A 179 -2.74 23.70 3.51
N ASN A 180 -3.90 24.39 3.50
CA ASN A 180 -4.50 24.98 4.68
C ASN A 180 -5.10 23.88 5.60
N VAL A 181 -4.49 23.74 6.79
CA VAL A 181 -4.88 22.73 7.80
C VAL A 181 -6.32 22.92 8.27
N SER A 182 -6.76 24.18 8.42
CA SER A 182 -8.12 24.48 8.88
C SER A 182 -9.17 24.07 7.85
N LEU A 183 -8.88 24.21 6.55
CA LEU A 183 -9.76 23.72 5.50
C LEU A 183 -9.88 22.18 5.56
N ARG A 184 -8.75 21.45 5.66
CA ARG A 184 -8.79 19.99 5.78
C ARG A 184 -9.56 19.52 7.01
N ARG A 185 -9.36 20.20 8.16
CA ARG A 185 -10.12 19.91 9.40
C ARG A 185 -11.61 20.18 9.23
N ALA A 186 -11.99 21.27 8.56
CA ALA A 186 -13.37 21.57 8.27
C ALA A 186 -14.02 20.48 7.39
N LEU A 187 -13.33 20.05 6.35
CA LEU A 187 -13.79 18.95 5.47
C LEU A 187 -13.95 17.63 6.25
N CYS A 188 -12.97 17.25 7.07
CA CYS A 188 -13.04 16.02 7.86
C CYS A 188 -14.20 16.03 8.86
N THR A 189 -14.36 17.13 9.64
CA THR A 189 -15.36 17.19 10.71
C THR A 189 -16.80 17.39 10.20
N ALA A 190 -16.99 17.73 8.93
CA ALA A 190 -18.29 17.80 8.28
C ALA A 190 -18.78 16.45 7.72
N VAL A 191 -17.99 15.39 7.78
CA VAL A 191 -18.37 14.07 7.30
C VAL A 191 -18.97 13.24 8.42
N ASP A 192 -20.24 12.87 8.28
CA ASP A 192 -20.87 11.88 9.14
C ASP A 192 -20.50 10.47 8.65
N TYR A 193 -19.45 9.91 9.24
CA TYR A 193 -18.98 8.56 8.93
C TYR A 193 -20.05 7.48 9.15
N ASN A 194 -21.01 7.70 10.04
CA ASN A 194 -22.06 6.70 10.30
C ASN A 194 -23.08 6.66 9.16
N SER A 195 -23.31 7.78 8.49
CA SER A 195 -24.20 7.87 7.34
C SER A 195 -23.51 7.54 6.01
N LEU A 196 -22.16 7.50 5.98
CA LEU A 196 -21.40 7.17 4.79
C LEU A 196 -21.40 5.64 4.58
N THR A 197 -22.11 5.19 3.58
CA THR A 197 -22.09 3.79 3.15
C THR A 197 -21.33 3.73 1.83
N LEU A 198 -20.18 3.07 1.84
CA LEU A 198 -19.56 2.58 0.61
C LEU A 198 -20.31 1.31 0.24
N GLU A 199 -20.70 1.18 -1.03
CA GLU A 199 -21.51 0.06 -1.51
C GLU A 199 -20.63 -1.20 -1.71
N SER A 200 -20.02 -1.68 -0.62
CA SER A 200 -19.23 -2.90 -0.59
C SER A 200 -19.45 -3.61 0.75
N GLU A 201 -19.92 -4.86 0.66
CA GLU A 201 -20.14 -5.71 1.83
C GLU A 201 -18.83 -6.12 2.52
N ASP A 202 -17.69 -6.00 1.82
CA ASP A 202 -16.38 -6.41 2.31
C ASP A 202 -15.62 -5.30 3.04
N MET A 203 -16.17 -4.10 3.09
CA MET A 203 -15.56 -2.97 3.79
C MET A 203 -16.09 -2.83 5.21
N GLN A 204 -15.16 -2.69 6.15
CA GLN A 204 -15.49 -2.32 7.54
C GLN A 204 -15.04 -0.89 7.81
N LYS A 205 -15.85 -0.14 8.55
CA LYS A 205 -15.48 1.22 9.00
C LYS A 205 -14.33 1.14 9.99
N THR A 206 -13.35 1.98 9.80
CA THR A 206 -12.22 2.16 10.73
C THR A 206 -11.97 3.64 10.98
N TYR A 207 -11.45 3.96 12.15
CA TYR A 207 -10.98 5.31 12.50
C TYR A 207 -9.44 5.42 12.43
N SER A 208 -8.78 4.34 12.02
CA SER A 208 -7.34 4.31 11.83
C SER A 208 -6.95 4.40 10.36
N VAL A 209 -5.89 5.15 10.08
CA VAL A 209 -5.21 5.14 8.78
C VAL A 209 -4.34 3.87 8.62
N ILE A 210 -3.98 3.24 9.74
CA ILE A 210 -3.17 2.03 9.75
C ILE A 210 -4.09 0.84 9.51
N PRO A 211 -3.84 0.00 8.48
CA PRO A 211 -4.63 -1.19 8.24
C PRO A 211 -4.62 -2.15 9.44
N PRO A 212 -5.75 -2.80 9.76
CA PRO A 212 -5.83 -3.75 10.89
C PRO A 212 -4.84 -4.93 10.80
N ALA A 213 -4.40 -5.31 9.60
CA ALA A 213 -3.40 -6.36 9.40
C ALA A 213 -1.99 -5.95 9.85
N CYS A 214 -1.73 -4.65 10.07
CA CYS A 214 -0.45 -4.20 10.63
C CYS A 214 -0.36 -4.58 12.11
N SER A 215 0.74 -5.20 12.51
CA SER A 215 1.00 -5.45 13.92
C SER A 215 1.30 -4.15 14.66
N VAL A 216 0.76 -4.02 15.86
CA VAL A 216 0.92 -2.81 16.72
C VAL A 216 1.35 -3.19 18.15
N GLY A 217 1.79 -4.42 18.34
CA GLY A 217 2.07 -4.98 19.66
C GLY A 217 0.85 -5.68 20.28
N GLU A 218 1.10 -6.51 21.29
CA GLU A 218 0.05 -7.29 21.94
C GLU A 218 -1.04 -6.40 22.56
N GLY A 219 -2.31 -6.64 22.17
CA GLY A 219 -3.47 -6.02 22.80
C GLY A 219 -3.82 -4.61 22.30
N ALA A 220 -3.14 -4.07 21.30
CA ALA A 220 -3.49 -2.77 20.73
C ALA A 220 -4.53 -2.93 19.60
N ASP A 221 -5.69 -2.29 19.77
CA ASP A 221 -6.70 -2.13 18.73
C ASP A 221 -6.63 -0.71 18.16
N LEU A 222 -6.23 -0.59 16.90
CA LEU A 222 -6.04 0.69 16.21
C LEU A 222 -7.26 1.12 15.40
N GLY A 223 -8.44 0.76 15.71
CA GLY A 223 -9.53 1.13 14.82
C GLY A 223 -10.90 1.27 15.46
N SER A 224 -11.01 0.89 16.74
CA SER A 224 -12.29 0.83 17.45
C SER A 224 -12.77 2.19 17.97
N GLU A 225 -11.86 3.13 18.26
CA GLU A 225 -12.22 4.41 18.85
C GLU A 225 -11.97 5.58 17.89
N PRO A 226 -12.96 6.47 17.73
CA PRO A 226 -12.79 7.67 16.90
C PRO A 226 -11.75 8.60 17.52
N VAL A 227 -10.79 9.07 16.71
CA VAL A 227 -9.94 10.18 17.11
C VAL A 227 -10.83 11.40 17.33
N SER A 228 -11.02 11.81 18.58
CA SER A 228 -11.99 12.83 19.01
C SER A 228 -11.84 14.17 18.25
N ILE A 229 -10.63 14.44 17.74
CA ILE A 229 -10.31 15.68 17.01
C ILE A 229 -10.96 15.72 15.62
N LEU A 230 -11.24 14.56 15.00
CA LEU A 230 -11.80 14.44 13.65
C LEU A 230 -13.23 13.88 13.64
N GLY A 231 -13.83 13.66 14.80
CA GLY A 231 -15.23 13.23 14.90
C GLY A 231 -16.19 14.22 14.25
N TYR A 232 -17.30 13.69 13.70
CA TYR A 232 -18.35 14.49 13.07
C TYR A 232 -18.88 15.57 14.03
N ASP A 233 -18.76 16.82 13.63
CA ASP A 233 -19.22 17.98 14.37
C ASP A 233 -19.36 19.18 13.43
N MET A 234 -20.60 19.51 13.06
CA MET A 234 -20.90 20.62 12.14
C MET A 234 -20.51 21.99 12.70
N ASN A 235 -20.60 22.19 14.02
CA ASN A 235 -20.23 23.48 14.63
C ASN A 235 -18.70 23.65 14.61
N ARG A 236 -17.97 22.58 14.92
CA ARG A 236 -16.51 22.58 14.83
C ARG A 236 -16.05 22.76 13.39
N SER A 237 -16.72 22.12 12.44
CA SER A 237 -16.46 22.29 11.02
C SER A 237 -16.64 23.75 10.58
N ALA A 238 -17.74 24.38 10.96
CA ALA A 238 -17.99 25.80 10.67
C ALA A 238 -16.91 26.71 11.28
N GLY A 239 -16.44 26.40 12.50
CA GLY A 239 -15.36 27.13 13.15
C GLY A 239 -14.03 27.00 12.40
N TYR A 240 -13.68 25.80 11.94
CA TYR A 240 -12.49 25.58 11.11
C TYR A 240 -12.62 26.26 9.75
N TRP A 241 -13.80 26.24 9.13
CA TRP A 241 -14.03 26.95 7.89
C TRP A 241 -13.86 28.47 8.05
N ALA A 242 -14.41 29.05 9.09
CA ALA A 242 -14.23 30.48 9.40
C ALA A 242 -12.73 30.83 9.63
N GLN A 243 -11.96 29.91 10.19
CA GLN A 243 -10.52 30.09 10.31
C GLN A 243 -9.81 29.99 8.95
N ALA A 244 -10.17 29.03 8.10
CA ALA A 244 -9.60 28.87 6.78
C ALA A 244 -9.86 30.08 5.88
N GLN A 245 -11.04 30.70 5.98
CA GLN A 245 -11.42 31.90 5.20
C GLN A 245 -10.56 33.14 5.49
N LYS A 246 -9.76 33.14 6.57
CA LYS A 246 -8.82 34.24 6.82
C LYS A 246 -7.66 34.24 5.82
N ASP A 247 -7.28 33.05 5.35
CA ASP A 247 -6.15 32.85 4.46
C ASP A 247 -6.61 32.57 3.03
N LEU A 248 -7.79 31.96 2.87
CA LEU A 248 -8.35 31.56 1.59
C LEU A 248 -9.43 32.55 1.16
N THR A 249 -9.13 33.33 0.14
CA THR A 249 -10.03 34.36 -0.38
C THR A 249 -10.71 33.94 -1.69
N GLY A 250 -11.94 34.38 -1.89
CA GLY A 250 -12.69 34.07 -3.11
C GLY A 250 -13.41 32.70 -3.07
N LYS A 251 -13.97 32.34 -4.22
CA LYS A 251 -14.67 31.05 -4.38
C LYS A 251 -13.67 29.94 -4.68
N LEU A 252 -13.72 28.87 -3.91
CA LEU A 252 -12.88 27.69 -4.12
C LEU A 252 -13.57 26.70 -5.08
N SER A 253 -12.78 25.95 -5.82
CA SER A 253 -13.23 24.78 -6.58
C SER A 253 -12.36 23.58 -6.18
N LEU A 254 -13.01 22.51 -5.73
CA LEU A 254 -12.35 21.29 -5.28
C LEU A 254 -12.87 20.10 -6.08
N GLU A 255 -11.96 19.39 -6.72
CA GLU A 255 -12.24 18.14 -7.43
C GLU A 255 -12.02 16.95 -6.49
N ILE A 256 -12.96 16.00 -6.53
CA ILE A 256 -12.84 14.69 -5.88
C ILE A 256 -12.74 13.66 -6.98
N ILE A 257 -11.66 12.88 -6.98
CA ILE A 257 -11.51 11.74 -7.88
C ILE A 257 -11.76 10.43 -7.13
N CYS A 258 -12.44 9.48 -7.76
CA CYS A 258 -12.78 8.18 -7.17
C CYS A 258 -13.04 7.13 -8.24
N LEU A 259 -13.20 5.87 -7.84
CA LEU A 259 -13.74 4.84 -8.73
C LEU A 259 -15.23 5.04 -8.99
N PRO A 260 -15.77 4.55 -10.13
CA PRO A 260 -17.18 4.74 -10.48
C PRO A 260 -18.16 4.23 -9.42
N GLU A 261 -17.87 3.09 -8.79
CA GLU A 261 -18.69 2.51 -7.72
C GLU A 261 -18.80 3.39 -6.47
N HIS A 262 -17.87 4.32 -6.28
CA HIS A 262 -17.86 5.22 -5.12
C HIS A 262 -18.43 6.62 -5.41
N GLU A 263 -18.77 6.91 -6.65
CA GLU A 263 -19.26 8.25 -7.06
C GLU A 263 -20.48 8.69 -6.26
N ASN A 264 -21.46 7.81 -6.08
CA ASN A 264 -22.66 8.11 -5.32
C ASN A 264 -22.38 8.45 -3.86
N ALA A 265 -21.43 7.73 -3.24
CA ALA A 265 -21.02 8.00 -1.87
C ALA A 265 -20.35 9.39 -1.75
N MET A 266 -19.50 9.77 -2.71
CA MET A 266 -18.87 11.10 -2.75
C MET A 266 -19.91 12.21 -2.97
N ARG A 267 -20.90 12.01 -3.81
CA ARG A 267 -21.99 12.96 -4.01
C ARG A 267 -22.83 13.16 -2.75
N ARG A 268 -23.12 12.10 -2.00
CA ARG A 268 -23.80 12.19 -0.69
C ARG A 268 -22.95 12.96 0.33
N MET A 269 -21.65 12.72 0.37
CA MET A 269 -20.74 13.44 1.25
C MET A 269 -20.70 14.95 0.95
N ILE A 270 -20.68 15.32 -0.33
CA ILE A 270 -20.74 16.73 -0.76
C ILE A 270 -21.98 17.44 -0.22
N GLN A 271 -23.13 16.77 -0.15
CA GLN A 271 -24.35 17.35 0.44
C GLN A 271 -24.14 17.73 1.92
N GLY A 272 -23.37 16.96 2.67
CA GLY A 272 -22.95 17.31 4.02
C GLY A 272 -22.04 18.54 4.04
N TRP A 273 -21.03 18.55 3.18
CA TRP A 273 -20.11 19.68 3.04
C TRP A 273 -20.80 20.97 2.63
N GLN A 274 -21.77 20.93 1.72
CA GLN A 274 -22.50 22.10 1.29
C GLN A 274 -23.27 22.82 2.44
N LYS A 275 -23.63 22.09 3.49
CA LYS A 275 -24.25 22.71 4.69
C LYS A 275 -23.28 23.60 5.45
N VAL A 276 -21.98 23.35 5.38
CA VAL A 276 -20.93 24.17 6.03
C VAL A 276 -20.40 25.24 5.08
N PHE A 277 -20.06 24.85 3.86
CA PHE A 277 -19.30 25.68 2.92
C PHE A 277 -20.23 26.55 2.04
N GLY A 278 -21.51 26.19 1.92
CA GLY A 278 -22.49 26.91 1.09
C GLY A 278 -21.99 27.03 -0.36
N LEU A 279 -22.16 28.25 -0.90
CA LEU A 279 -21.70 28.57 -2.26
C LEU A 279 -20.23 29.00 -2.35
N SER A 280 -19.54 29.06 -1.22
CA SER A 280 -18.12 29.48 -1.17
C SER A 280 -17.18 28.43 -1.74
N VAL A 281 -17.58 27.15 -1.74
CA VAL A 281 -16.81 26.04 -2.32
C VAL A 281 -17.67 25.30 -3.33
N ASN A 282 -17.16 25.18 -4.55
CA ASN A 282 -17.72 24.33 -5.59
C ASN A 282 -17.03 22.96 -5.56
N PHE A 283 -17.81 21.89 -5.40
CA PHE A 283 -17.29 20.52 -5.40
C PHE A 283 -17.68 19.83 -6.71
N THR A 284 -16.72 19.14 -7.32
CA THR A 284 -16.94 18.28 -8.49
C THR A 284 -16.49 16.86 -8.17
N VAL A 285 -17.15 15.87 -8.73
CA VAL A 285 -16.74 14.45 -8.62
C VAL A 285 -16.41 13.95 -10.02
N THR A 286 -15.23 13.38 -10.16
CA THR A 286 -14.75 12.74 -11.39
C THR A 286 -14.51 11.26 -11.10
N ALA A 287 -15.35 10.42 -11.71
CA ALA A 287 -15.17 8.97 -11.67
C ALA A 287 -14.12 8.55 -12.72
N LEU A 288 -13.15 7.76 -12.30
CA LEU A 288 -12.01 7.31 -13.09
C LEU A 288 -11.87 5.79 -13.00
N ASP A 289 -11.39 5.16 -14.08
CA ASP A 289 -10.95 3.77 -13.97
C ASP A 289 -9.76 3.61 -13.02
N SER A 290 -9.54 2.39 -12.53
CA SER A 290 -8.54 2.10 -11.50
C SER A 290 -7.11 2.49 -11.90
N ALA A 291 -6.73 2.28 -13.17
CA ALA A 291 -5.39 2.61 -13.65
C ALA A 291 -5.16 4.12 -13.70
N THR A 292 -6.13 4.87 -14.21
CA THR A 292 -6.10 6.34 -14.28
C THR A 292 -6.12 6.97 -12.89
N LEU A 293 -6.98 6.45 -11.98
CA LEU A 293 -7.02 6.91 -10.60
C LEU A 293 -5.66 6.74 -9.91
N SER A 294 -5.09 5.52 -10.03
CA SER A 294 -3.79 5.20 -9.43
C SER A 294 -2.68 6.10 -9.96
N SER A 295 -2.60 6.29 -11.29
CA SER A 295 -1.60 7.16 -11.92
C SER A 295 -1.73 8.61 -11.40
N ARG A 296 -2.93 9.21 -11.44
CA ARG A 296 -3.12 10.58 -10.95
C ARG A 296 -2.76 10.74 -9.49
N VAL A 297 -3.08 9.77 -8.65
CA VAL A 297 -2.73 9.79 -7.22
C VAL A 297 -1.21 9.71 -7.03
N GLN A 298 -0.53 8.81 -7.74
CA GLN A 298 0.93 8.64 -7.64
C GLN A 298 1.68 9.89 -8.15
N ASP A 299 1.20 10.50 -9.22
CA ASP A 299 1.77 11.72 -9.79
C ASP A 299 1.49 12.97 -8.94
N GLY A 300 0.50 12.90 -8.04
CA GLY A 300 0.01 14.04 -7.26
C GLY A 300 -0.88 14.99 -8.07
N ASP A 301 -1.43 14.51 -9.18
CA ASP A 301 -2.36 15.25 -10.06
C ASP A 301 -3.80 15.07 -9.56
N TYR A 302 -4.05 15.51 -8.34
CA TYR A 302 -5.38 15.49 -7.73
C TYR A 302 -5.45 16.50 -6.57
N GLN A 303 -6.66 16.88 -6.18
CA GLN A 303 -6.91 17.66 -4.98
C GLN A 303 -7.41 16.73 -3.86
N ILE A 304 -8.53 16.06 -4.07
CA ILE A 304 -9.12 15.09 -3.13
C ILE A 304 -9.28 13.77 -3.88
N ALA A 305 -8.85 12.67 -3.28
CA ALA A 305 -9.02 11.34 -3.86
C ALA A 305 -9.61 10.38 -2.82
N LEU A 306 -10.63 9.62 -3.20
CA LEU A 306 -10.97 8.40 -2.47
C LEU A 306 -10.14 7.26 -3.07
N THR A 307 -9.17 6.80 -2.32
CA THR A 307 -8.20 5.79 -2.78
C THR A 307 -7.78 4.86 -1.67
N SER A 308 -7.17 3.74 -2.04
CA SER A 308 -6.70 2.74 -1.11
C SER A 308 -5.21 2.91 -0.78
N MET A 309 -4.87 2.56 0.44
CA MET A 309 -3.50 2.42 0.92
C MET A 309 -3.33 1.01 1.45
N SER A 310 -2.50 0.21 0.80
CA SER A 310 -2.19 -1.15 1.25
C SER A 310 -0.94 -1.16 2.12
N ALA A 311 -1.02 -1.93 3.19
CA ALA A 311 0.12 -2.23 4.03
C ALA A 311 0.85 -3.46 3.49
N GLY A 312 1.54 -3.38 2.38
CA GLY A 312 2.48 -4.44 2.00
C GLY A 312 3.60 -4.70 3.05
N ILE A 313 3.41 -4.19 4.28
CA ILE A 313 4.30 -4.14 5.43
C ILE A 313 3.52 -4.62 6.63
N THR A 314 4.14 -5.45 7.46
CA THR A 314 3.49 -6.13 8.58
C THR A 314 3.41 -5.30 9.86
N ASP A 315 4.18 -4.21 9.99
CA ASP A 315 4.18 -3.37 11.19
C ASP A 315 3.68 -1.94 10.95
N ALA A 316 3.05 -1.36 11.97
CA ALA A 316 2.47 -0.02 11.92
C ALA A 316 3.51 1.10 11.73
N ALA A 317 4.70 0.95 12.33
CA ALA A 317 5.76 1.95 12.22
C ALA A 317 6.33 1.97 10.80
N GLY A 318 6.47 0.80 10.19
CA GLY A 318 6.83 0.65 8.78
C GLY A 318 5.81 1.31 7.86
N PHE A 319 4.52 1.03 8.06
CA PHE A 319 3.43 1.65 7.30
C PHE A 319 3.46 3.18 7.42
N LEU A 320 3.49 3.72 8.64
CA LEU A 320 3.54 5.17 8.86
C LEU A 320 4.77 5.82 8.25
N SER A 321 5.91 5.11 8.18
CA SER A 321 7.11 5.64 7.56
C SER A 321 6.99 5.87 6.06
N THR A 322 6.11 5.14 5.38
CA THR A 322 5.84 5.36 3.96
C THR A 322 5.12 6.68 3.69
N LEU A 323 4.44 7.22 4.71
CA LEU A 323 3.66 8.46 4.65
C LEU A 323 4.45 9.70 5.11
N THR A 324 5.70 9.55 5.59
CA THR A 324 6.55 10.68 5.97
C THR A 324 6.93 11.54 4.78
N SER A 325 7.45 12.74 5.01
CA SER A 325 7.87 13.70 3.95
C SER A 325 8.81 13.08 2.91
N GLN A 326 9.61 12.08 3.30
CA GLN A 326 10.52 11.34 2.42
C GLN A 326 10.03 9.90 2.18
N GLY A 327 8.80 9.59 2.57
CA GLY A 327 8.23 8.26 2.45
C GLY A 327 7.93 7.88 1.00
N THR A 328 8.04 6.60 0.68
CA THR A 328 7.87 6.08 -0.68
C THR A 328 6.42 6.06 -1.15
N ASN A 329 5.46 6.13 -0.23
CA ASN A 329 4.03 6.11 -0.52
C ASN A 329 3.30 7.31 0.10
N ASN A 330 3.96 8.47 0.15
CA ASN A 330 3.35 9.71 0.63
C ASN A 330 2.40 10.30 -0.43
N ILE A 331 1.34 9.56 -0.72
CA ILE A 331 0.34 9.97 -1.72
C ILE A 331 -0.36 11.28 -1.34
N VAL A 332 -0.49 11.58 -0.04
CA VAL A 332 -1.11 12.83 0.47
C VAL A 332 -0.16 14.03 0.42
N ARG A 333 1.09 13.85 -0.02
CA ARG A 333 2.10 14.92 -0.13
C ARG A 333 2.28 15.69 1.19
N LEU A 334 2.13 15.01 2.33
CA LEU A 334 2.34 15.60 3.64
C LEU A 334 3.82 15.94 3.83
N SER A 335 4.11 17.15 4.28
CA SER A 335 5.43 17.56 4.72
C SER A 335 5.31 18.17 6.12
N ASP A 336 5.54 17.34 7.13
CA ASP A 336 5.40 17.70 8.55
C ASP A 336 6.56 17.14 9.36
N ALA A 337 7.44 18.03 9.82
CA ALA A 337 8.64 17.64 10.57
C ALA A 337 8.33 16.99 11.92
N GLN A 338 7.18 17.32 12.56
CA GLN A 338 6.78 16.72 13.83
C GLN A 338 6.28 15.30 13.60
N PHE A 339 5.50 15.06 12.55
CA PHE A 339 5.09 13.73 12.14
C PHE A 339 6.31 12.86 11.83
N ASP A 340 7.24 13.35 11.00
CA ASP A 340 8.45 12.64 10.62
C ASP A 340 9.29 12.24 11.84
N ALA A 341 9.46 13.18 12.80
CA ALA A 341 10.17 12.90 14.03
C ALA A 341 9.45 11.87 14.91
N SER A 342 8.12 11.92 14.97
CA SER A 342 7.31 10.98 15.75
C SER A 342 7.42 9.57 15.19
N VAL A 343 7.34 9.41 13.87
CA VAL A 343 7.50 8.11 13.21
C VAL A 343 8.90 7.56 13.38
N LYS A 344 9.93 8.41 13.31
CA LYS A 344 11.32 8.02 13.58
C LYS A 344 11.49 7.51 15.00
N ASN A 345 10.89 8.18 15.99
CA ASN A 345 10.93 7.77 17.38
C ASN A 345 10.18 6.46 17.61
N LEU A 346 9.02 6.28 16.96
CA LEU A 346 8.26 5.04 17.04
C LEU A 346 9.07 3.83 16.53
N LYS A 347 9.79 3.97 15.42
CA LYS A 347 10.71 2.93 14.92
C LYS A 347 11.85 2.61 15.88
N ALA A 348 12.36 3.59 16.59
CA ALA A 348 13.41 3.37 17.61
C ALA A 348 12.89 2.60 18.82
N LEU A 349 11.60 2.71 19.16
CA LEU A 349 10.96 1.99 20.27
C LEU A 349 10.53 0.57 19.88
N SER A 350 10.16 0.32 18.63
CA SER A 350 9.78 -1.01 18.16
C SER A 350 10.98 -1.96 17.99
N GLY A 351 12.21 -1.43 17.99
CA GLY A 351 13.46 -2.19 17.96
C GLY A 351 14.06 -2.50 19.33
N SER A 352 13.37 -2.20 20.39
CA SER A 352 13.74 -2.53 21.77
C SER A 352 12.80 -3.56 22.38
#